data_06fa7f07b369f656e9607e0859b18f4a
#
_entry.id   06fa7f07b369f656e9607e0859b18f4a
#
_cell.length_a   1.000
_cell.length_b   1.000
_cell.length_c   1.000
_cell.angle_alpha   90.00
_cell.angle_beta   90.00
_cell.angle_gamma   90.00
#
_symmetry.space_group_name_H-M   'P 1'
#
loop_
_entity.id
_entity.type
_entity.pdbx_description
1 polymer ?
#
loop_
_entity_poly.entity_id
_entity_poly.type
_entity_poly.pdbx_seq_one_letter_code
_entity_poly.pdbx_strand_id
1 'polypeptide(L)'
;MNDEARQRALKILERRDVSRKMLLDKLTEKGISNTDAEEVADWLCGLGVVNDERFAGLVVRHYAAKGYGAGRIRNELYRRGIPRELWDDALQELPEQDDQIDTLLRRRLRSDTPDRDELRRASDYLYRRGFGRDEIRAAIARYQDNFEEY
;
A
#
# COMPACT_ATOMS: atom_id res chain seq x y z
N MET A 1 1.43 -4.92 -34.16
CA MET A 1 1.43 -4.08 -32.96
C MET A 1 1.86 -2.67 -33.33
N ASN A 2 1.21 -1.66 -32.74
CA ASN A 2 1.49 -0.26 -33.02
C ASN A 2 2.84 0.15 -32.44
N ASP A 3 3.76 0.64 -33.29
CA ASP A 3 5.11 1.01 -32.87
C ASP A 3 5.15 2.20 -31.90
N GLU A 4 4.28 3.18 -32.13
CA GLU A 4 4.20 4.35 -31.22
C GLU A 4 3.75 3.92 -29.83
N ALA A 5 2.73 3.08 -29.75
CA ALA A 5 2.23 2.56 -28.48
C ALA A 5 3.32 1.78 -27.75
N ARG A 6 4.06 0.93 -28.46
CA ARG A 6 5.15 0.14 -27.89
C ARG A 6 6.25 1.03 -27.34
N GLN A 7 6.68 2.02 -28.10
CA GLN A 7 7.75 2.94 -27.70
C GLN A 7 7.35 3.76 -26.46
N ARG A 8 6.11 4.24 -26.43
CA ARG A 8 5.60 5.01 -25.29
C ARG A 8 5.51 4.15 -24.04
N ALA A 9 5.04 2.89 -24.18
CA ALA A 9 4.98 1.96 -23.06
C ALA A 9 6.36 1.68 -22.47
N LEU A 10 7.36 1.44 -23.33
CA LEU A 10 8.72 1.18 -22.87
C LEU A 10 9.33 2.38 -22.16
N LYS A 11 9.04 3.60 -22.62
CA LYS A 11 9.48 4.81 -21.91
C LYS A 11 8.87 4.95 -20.54
N ILE A 12 7.60 4.62 -20.38
CA ILE A 12 6.92 4.63 -19.09
C ILE A 12 7.61 3.67 -18.14
N LEU A 13 7.89 2.46 -18.59
CA LEU A 13 8.50 1.41 -17.78
C LEU A 13 9.96 1.68 -17.42
N GLU A 14 10.69 2.47 -18.23
CA GLU A 14 12.06 2.88 -17.90
C GLU A 14 12.12 3.71 -16.62
N ARG A 15 11.05 4.44 -16.32
CA ARG A 15 11.02 5.36 -15.17
C ARG A 15 10.60 4.68 -13.88
N ARG A 16 9.64 3.76 -13.96
CA ARG A 16 9.12 3.08 -12.77
C ARG A 16 8.23 1.90 -13.17
N ASP A 17 8.03 1.01 -12.22
CA ASP A 17 7.02 -0.03 -12.33
C ASP A 17 5.62 0.59 -12.34
N VAL A 18 4.73 -0.02 -13.12
CA VAL A 18 3.32 0.38 -13.18
C VAL A 18 2.45 -0.88 -13.22
N SER A 19 1.21 -0.76 -12.78
CA SER A 19 0.22 -1.81 -13.00
C SER A 19 -0.25 -1.78 -14.46
N ARG A 20 -0.89 -2.88 -14.89
CA ARG A 20 -1.49 -2.93 -16.22
C ARG A 20 -2.47 -1.77 -16.43
N LYS A 21 -3.32 -1.51 -15.44
CA LYS A 21 -4.30 -0.41 -15.53
C LYS A 21 -3.62 0.94 -15.65
N MET A 22 -2.60 1.19 -14.85
CA MET A 22 -1.84 2.45 -14.93
C MET A 22 -1.23 2.63 -16.32
N LEU A 23 -0.68 1.55 -16.89
CA LEU A 23 -0.10 1.59 -18.24
C LEU A 23 -1.17 1.94 -19.28
N LEU A 24 -2.32 1.28 -19.21
CA LEU A 24 -3.44 1.57 -20.12
C LEU A 24 -3.87 3.04 -20.02
N ASP A 25 -4.05 3.54 -18.82
CA ASP A 25 -4.48 4.92 -18.59
C ASP A 25 -3.46 5.92 -19.14
N LYS A 26 -2.17 5.67 -18.91
CA LYS A 26 -1.11 6.56 -19.42
C LYS A 26 -1.02 6.55 -20.93
N LEU A 27 -1.19 5.39 -21.56
CA LEU A 27 -1.15 5.29 -23.01
C LEU A 27 -2.36 6.00 -23.66
N THR A 28 -3.54 5.81 -23.10
CA THR A 28 -4.75 6.48 -23.62
C THR A 28 -4.70 7.98 -23.42
N GLU A 29 -4.15 8.46 -22.31
CA GLU A 29 -3.92 9.89 -22.09
C GLU A 29 -2.98 10.50 -23.13
N LYS A 30 -2.06 9.70 -23.67
CA LYS A 30 -1.14 10.14 -24.72
C LYS A 30 -1.72 10.00 -26.13
N GLY A 31 -3.01 9.64 -26.25
CA GLY A 31 -3.68 9.54 -27.53
C GLY A 31 -3.62 8.17 -28.19
N ILE A 32 -3.08 7.17 -27.52
CA ILE A 32 -3.10 5.79 -28.03
C ILE A 32 -4.51 5.23 -27.90
N SER A 33 -5.01 4.57 -28.95
CA SER A 33 -6.34 3.95 -28.91
C SER A 33 -6.40 2.85 -27.86
N ASN A 34 -7.60 2.60 -27.34
CA ASN A 34 -7.80 1.52 -26.37
C ASN A 34 -7.33 0.18 -26.90
N THR A 35 -7.62 -0.12 -28.16
CA THR A 35 -7.21 -1.38 -28.80
C THR A 35 -5.69 -1.52 -28.83
N ASP A 36 -4.99 -0.49 -29.29
CA ASP A 36 -3.53 -0.50 -29.33
C ASP A 36 -2.90 -0.56 -27.95
N ALA A 37 -3.48 0.17 -26.99
CA ALA A 37 -2.98 0.15 -25.62
C ALA A 37 -3.13 -1.23 -24.98
N GLU A 38 -4.28 -1.89 -25.17
CA GLU A 38 -4.51 -3.23 -24.65
C GLU A 38 -3.58 -4.26 -25.28
N GLU A 39 -3.34 -4.16 -26.59
CA GLU A 39 -2.44 -5.08 -27.28
C GLU A 39 -1.01 -4.99 -26.72
N VAL A 40 -0.52 -3.77 -26.51
CA VAL A 40 0.81 -3.55 -25.94
C VAL A 40 0.86 -4.02 -24.49
N ALA A 41 -0.17 -3.72 -23.72
CA ALA A 41 -0.24 -4.14 -22.31
C ALA A 41 -0.23 -5.67 -22.20
N ASP A 42 -1.01 -6.35 -23.03
CA ASP A 42 -1.06 -7.82 -23.07
C ASP A 42 0.32 -8.41 -23.43
N TRP A 43 0.98 -7.82 -24.40
CA TRP A 43 2.32 -8.23 -24.80
C TRP A 43 3.32 -8.11 -23.63
N LEU A 44 3.32 -6.97 -22.95
CA LEU A 44 4.23 -6.74 -21.83
C LEU A 44 3.90 -7.61 -20.61
N CYS A 45 2.62 -7.88 -20.38
CA CYS A 45 2.19 -8.83 -19.34
C CYS A 45 2.66 -10.26 -19.69
N GLY A 46 2.53 -10.65 -20.92
CA GLY A 46 3.00 -11.96 -21.39
C GLY A 46 4.50 -12.16 -21.23
N LEU A 47 5.26 -11.08 -21.36
CA LEU A 47 6.72 -11.11 -21.15
C LEU A 47 7.10 -11.00 -19.66
N GLY A 48 6.15 -10.76 -18.77
CA GLY A 48 6.42 -10.56 -17.36
C GLY A 48 7.02 -9.19 -17.03
N VAL A 49 7.12 -8.28 -17.98
CA VAL A 49 7.62 -6.92 -17.77
C VAL A 49 6.63 -6.11 -16.96
N VAL A 50 5.34 -6.22 -17.29
CA VAL A 50 4.25 -5.72 -16.49
C VAL A 50 3.67 -6.92 -15.73
N ASN A 51 3.65 -6.81 -14.41
CA ASN A 51 3.23 -7.92 -13.56
C ASN A 51 2.56 -7.35 -12.31
N ASP A 52 1.22 -7.39 -12.30
CA ASP A 52 0.42 -6.80 -11.22
C ASP A 52 0.65 -7.50 -9.87
N GLU A 53 0.89 -8.80 -9.87
CA GLU A 53 1.18 -9.54 -8.65
C GLU A 53 2.49 -9.05 -8.02
N ARG A 54 3.54 -8.94 -8.81
CA ARG A 54 4.83 -8.41 -8.35
C ARG A 54 4.69 -6.97 -7.88
N PHE A 55 3.97 -6.15 -8.64
CA PHE A 55 3.76 -4.74 -8.31
C PHE A 55 2.96 -4.59 -7.02
N ALA A 56 1.95 -5.42 -6.79
CA ALA A 56 1.20 -5.43 -5.53
C ALA A 56 2.14 -5.66 -4.34
N GLY A 57 3.04 -6.63 -4.44
CA GLY A 57 4.03 -6.90 -3.39
C GLY A 57 4.95 -5.71 -3.13
N LEU A 58 5.41 -5.04 -4.19
CA LEU A 58 6.24 -3.82 -4.07
C LEU A 58 5.50 -2.70 -3.35
N VAL A 59 4.23 -2.49 -3.68
CA VAL A 59 3.38 -1.47 -3.04
C VAL A 59 3.22 -1.77 -1.55
N VAL A 60 2.90 -3.02 -1.22
CA VAL A 60 2.72 -3.43 0.18
C VAL A 60 4.00 -3.19 0.98
N ARG A 61 5.13 -3.66 0.49
CA ARG A 61 6.41 -3.50 1.19
C ARG A 61 6.81 -2.03 1.36
N HIS A 62 6.59 -1.23 0.32
CA HIS A 62 6.92 0.19 0.35
C HIS A 62 6.16 0.94 1.44
N TYR A 63 4.84 0.76 1.49
CA TYR A 63 4.01 1.47 2.47
C TYR A 63 4.12 0.88 3.87
N ALA A 64 4.32 -0.42 3.99
CA ALA A 64 4.59 -1.05 5.28
C ALA A 64 5.89 -0.52 5.91
N ALA A 65 6.94 -0.36 5.11
CA ALA A 65 8.22 0.19 5.56
C ALA A 65 8.09 1.63 6.05
N LYS A 66 7.13 2.38 5.52
CA LYS A 66 6.83 3.74 5.98
C LYS A 66 5.94 3.78 7.21
N GLY A 67 5.51 2.64 7.73
CA GLY A 67 4.68 2.56 8.93
C GLY A 67 3.19 2.73 8.69
N TYR A 68 2.72 2.49 7.47
CA TYR A 68 1.28 2.52 7.17
C TYR A 68 0.66 1.16 7.46
N GLY A 69 -0.61 1.17 7.86
CA GLY A 69 -1.38 -0.03 8.14
C GLY A 69 -2.14 -0.57 6.92
N ALA A 70 -2.77 -1.73 7.11
CA ALA A 70 -3.44 -2.46 6.04
C ALA A 70 -4.52 -1.64 5.32
N GLY A 71 -5.29 -0.82 6.04
CA GLY A 71 -6.34 0.01 5.42
C GLY A 71 -5.79 1.01 4.43
N ARG A 72 -4.70 1.69 4.77
CA ARG A 72 -4.03 2.62 3.86
C ARG A 72 -3.44 1.87 2.66
N ILE A 73 -2.85 0.72 2.90
CA ILE A 73 -2.22 -0.07 1.84
C ILE A 73 -3.26 -0.58 0.84
N ARG A 74 -4.43 -1.02 1.32
CA ARG A 74 -5.55 -1.38 0.43
C ARG A 74 -5.96 -0.22 -0.46
N ASN A 75 -6.05 0.99 0.08
CA ASN A 75 -6.34 2.17 -0.73
C ASN A 75 -5.27 2.40 -1.80
N GLU A 76 -4.01 2.19 -1.47
CA GLU A 76 -2.92 2.35 -2.44
C GLU A 76 -2.98 1.30 -3.55
N LEU A 77 -3.33 0.07 -3.22
CA LEU A 77 -3.56 -0.98 -4.23
C LEU A 77 -4.73 -0.62 -5.15
N TYR A 78 -5.82 -0.12 -4.57
CA TYR A 78 -6.99 0.31 -5.34
C TYR A 78 -6.65 1.47 -6.28
N ARG A 79 -5.98 2.49 -5.78
CA ARG A 79 -5.62 3.68 -6.58
C ARG A 79 -4.72 3.35 -7.76
N ARG A 80 -3.91 2.30 -7.64
CA ARG A 80 -3.02 1.85 -8.71
C ARG A 80 -3.67 0.84 -9.64
N GLY A 81 -4.95 0.55 -9.42
CA GLY A 81 -5.70 -0.33 -10.31
C GLY A 81 -5.28 -1.78 -10.25
N ILE A 82 -4.74 -2.23 -9.13
CA ILE A 82 -4.37 -3.63 -8.96
C ILE A 82 -5.64 -4.45 -8.74
N PRO A 83 -5.84 -5.55 -9.48
CA PRO A 83 -7.02 -6.38 -9.33
C PRO A 83 -7.18 -6.88 -7.89
N ARG A 84 -8.41 -6.84 -7.40
CA ARG A 84 -8.72 -7.14 -6.00
C ARG A 84 -8.33 -8.57 -5.61
N GLU A 85 -8.42 -9.51 -6.54
CA GLU A 85 -8.06 -10.91 -6.30
C GLU A 85 -6.57 -11.10 -5.99
N LEU A 86 -5.73 -10.10 -6.24
CA LEU A 86 -4.30 -10.15 -5.93
C LEU A 86 -3.97 -9.55 -4.56
N TRP A 87 -4.93 -8.90 -3.92
CA TRP A 87 -4.66 -8.14 -2.69
C TRP A 87 -4.31 -9.03 -1.50
N ASP A 88 -5.08 -10.10 -1.29
CA ASP A 88 -4.92 -10.94 -0.10
C ASP A 88 -3.51 -11.56 -0.03
N ASP A 89 -3.02 -12.09 -1.15
CA ASP A 89 -1.69 -12.66 -1.20
C ASP A 89 -0.60 -11.61 -0.94
N ALA A 90 -0.76 -10.43 -1.53
CA ALA A 90 0.19 -9.35 -1.33
C ALA A 90 0.20 -8.86 0.12
N LEU A 91 -0.98 -8.77 0.75
CA LEU A 91 -1.12 -8.33 2.13
C LEU A 91 -0.57 -9.32 3.15
N GLN A 92 -0.38 -10.59 2.77
CA GLN A 92 0.27 -11.58 3.64
C GLN A 92 1.72 -11.22 3.95
N GLU A 93 2.35 -10.39 3.13
CA GLU A 93 3.73 -9.93 3.38
C GLU A 93 3.81 -8.82 4.44
N LEU A 94 2.67 -8.32 4.92
CA LEU A 94 2.66 -7.31 5.98
C LEU A 94 3.22 -7.87 7.27
N PRO A 95 4.01 -7.07 8.01
CA PRO A 95 4.41 -7.45 9.36
C PRO A 95 3.18 -7.56 10.26
N GLU A 96 3.32 -8.27 11.38
CA GLU A 96 2.27 -8.39 12.37
C GLU A 96 1.80 -6.98 12.78
N GLN A 97 0.51 -6.69 12.54
CA GLN A 97 -0.03 -5.35 12.73
C GLN A 97 0.01 -4.92 14.19
N ASP A 98 -0.25 -5.83 15.12
CA ASP A 98 -0.19 -5.52 16.55
C ASP A 98 1.21 -5.09 16.98
N ASP A 99 2.24 -5.78 16.53
CA ASP A 99 3.63 -5.43 16.83
C ASP A 99 3.99 -4.06 16.24
N GLN A 100 3.52 -3.79 15.05
CA GLN A 100 3.77 -2.52 14.38
C GLN A 100 3.10 -1.36 15.10
N ILE A 101 1.86 -1.54 15.52
CA ILE A 101 1.12 -0.54 16.29
C ILE A 101 1.80 -0.30 17.63
N ASP A 102 2.19 -1.36 18.33
CA ASP A 102 2.87 -1.25 19.62
C ASP A 102 4.16 -0.44 19.51
N THR A 103 4.93 -0.68 18.45
CA THR A 103 6.17 0.07 18.19
C THR A 103 5.89 1.55 17.96
N LEU A 104 4.88 1.86 17.16
CA LEU A 104 4.50 3.24 16.84
C LEU A 104 3.97 3.96 18.10
N LEU A 105 3.20 3.26 18.94
CA LEU A 105 2.72 3.83 20.20
C LEU A 105 3.87 4.17 21.12
N ARG A 106 4.85 3.27 21.29
CA ARG A 106 6.02 3.51 22.13
C ARG A 106 6.83 4.72 21.69
N ARG A 107 6.91 4.94 20.38
CA ARG A 107 7.61 6.11 19.82
C ARG A 107 6.85 7.41 20.04
N ARG A 108 5.53 7.34 20.00
CA ARG A 108 4.68 8.52 20.08
C ARG A 108 4.30 8.90 21.50
N LEU A 109 4.04 7.91 22.34
CA LEU A 109 3.73 8.10 23.76
C LEU A 109 5.00 7.93 24.58
N ARG A 110 5.52 9.02 25.12
CA ARG A 110 6.78 9.01 25.89
C ARG A 110 6.55 8.88 27.38
N SER A 111 5.32 9.03 27.83
CA SER A 111 4.93 8.97 29.23
C SER A 111 4.38 7.60 29.58
N ASP A 112 4.65 7.12 30.80
CA ASP A 112 4.06 5.91 31.35
C ASP A 112 2.58 6.10 31.67
N THR A 113 2.16 7.35 31.88
CA THR A 113 0.80 7.72 32.23
C THR A 113 0.29 8.81 31.30
N PRO A 114 0.10 8.48 30.00
CA PRO A 114 -0.40 9.48 29.05
C PRO A 114 -1.82 9.90 29.42
N ASP A 115 -2.11 11.20 29.27
CA ASP A 115 -3.45 11.70 29.53
C ASP A 115 -4.40 11.35 28.38
N ARG A 116 -5.68 11.69 28.57
CA ARG A 116 -6.73 11.37 27.61
C ARG A 116 -6.50 12.00 26.23
N ASP A 117 -5.98 13.23 26.21
CA ASP A 117 -5.71 13.95 24.97
C ASP A 117 -4.53 13.33 24.22
N GLU A 118 -3.48 12.92 24.92
CA GLU A 118 -2.35 12.24 24.31
C GLU A 118 -2.78 10.91 23.68
N LEU A 119 -3.60 10.13 24.39
CA LEU A 119 -4.14 8.86 23.86
C LEU A 119 -5.01 9.08 22.63
N ARG A 120 -5.85 10.12 22.66
CA ARG A 120 -6.71 10.44 21.51
C ARG A 120 -5.87 10.83 20.29
N ARG A 121 -4.86 11.68 20.46
CA ARG A 121 -3.98 12.09 19.37
C ARG A 121 -3.22 10.90 18.79
N ALA A 122 -2.76 9.99 19.64
CA ALA A 122 -2.09 8.78 19.19
C ALA A 122 -3.04 7.87 18.42
N SER A 123 -4.27 7.69 18.91
CA SER A 123 -5.31 6.91 18.21
C SER A 123 -5.63 7.50 16.84
N ASP A 124 -5.81 8.81 16.77
CA ASP A 124 -6.10 9.49 15.50
C ASP A 124 -4.95 9.35 14.51
N TYR A 125 -3.73 9.47 15.01
CA TYR A 125 -2.54 9.27 14.18
C TYR A 125 -2.50 7.88 13.57
N LEU A 126 -2.70 6.84 14.39
CA LEU A 126 -2.70 5.46 13.92
C LEU A 126 -3.83 5.17 12.96
N TYR A 127 -5.01 5.72 13.24
CA TYR A 127 -6.17 5.55 12.35
C TYR A 127 -5.90 6.16 10.96
N ARG A 128 -5.32 7.37 10.93
CA ARG A 128 -4.96 8.02 9.67
C ARG A 128 -3.89 7.24 8.89
N ARG A 129 -3.06 6.48 9.58
CA ARG A 129 -2.06 5.65 8.92
C ARG A 129 -2.62 4.31 8.44
N GLY A 130 -3.90 4.04 8.67
CA GLY A 130 -4.58 2.89 8.11
C GLY A 130 -4.72 1.69 9.04
N PHE A 131 -4.50 1.86 10.34
CA PHE A 131 -4.74 0.80 11.31
C PHE A 131 -6.20 0.77 11.76
N GLY A 132 -6.70 -0.42 12.10
CA GLY A 132 -8.09 -0.59 12.52
C GLY A 132 -8.36 -0.05 13.92
N ARG A 133 -9.58 0.42 14.16
CA ARG A 133 -9.97 0.99 15.46
C ARG A 133 -9.86 -0.01 16.60
N ASP A 134 -10.29 -1.26 16.35
CA ASP A 134 -10.23 -2.31 17.37
C ASP A 134 -8.77 -2.69 17.68
N GLU A 135 -7.93 -2.75 16.65
CA GLU A 135 -6.50 -3.01 16.81
C GLU A 135 -5.81 -1.90 17.60
N ILE A 136 -6.17 -0.65 17.33
CA ILE A 136 -5.64 0.52 18.05
C ILE A 136 -6.07 0.47 19.52
N ARG A 137 -7.35 0.19 19.76
CA ARG A 137 -7.89 0.12 21.13
C ARG A 137 -7.19 -0.96 21.95
N ALA A 138 -7.02 -2.14 21.34
CA ALA A 138 -6.31 -3.26 21.97
C ALA A 138 -4.85 -2.89 22.27
N ALA A 139 -4.19 -2.20 21.36
CA ALA A 139 -2.81 -1.76 21.54
C ALA A 139 -2.65 -0.75 22.68
N ILE A 140 -3.59 0.18 22.82
CA ILE A 140 -3.60 1.13 23.92
C ILE A 140 -3.78 0.41 25.27
N ALA A 141 -4.67 -0.58 25.31
CA ALA A 141 -4.87 -1.40 26.51
C ALA A 141 -3.58 -2.13 26.89
N ARG A 142 -2.88 -2.73 25.92
CA ARG A 142 -1.58 -3.39 26.15
C ARG A 142 -0.53 -2.42 26.66
N TYR A 143 -0.49 -1.22 26.09
CA TYR A 143 0.45 -0.18 26.50
C TYR A 143 0.25 0.19 27.96
N GLN A 144 -0.99 0.41 28.38
CA GLN A 144 -1.32 0.76 29.75
C GLN A 144 -1.05 -0.39 30.72
N ASP A 145 -1.40 -1.62 30.34
CA ASP A 145 -1.19 -2.80 31.17
C ASP A 145 0.29 -3.07 31.44
N ASN A 146 1.15 -2.85 30.46
CA ASN A 146 2.59 -3.05 30.59
C ASN A 146 3.22 -2.16 31.67
N PHE A 147 2.61 -1.02 31.98
CA PHE A 147 3.10 -0.12 33.02
C PHE A 147 2.42 -0.36 34.37
N GLU A 148 1.24 -0.95 34.39
CA GLU A 148 0.56 -1.29 35.65
C GLU A 148 1.18 -2.49 36.35
N GLU A 149 1.88 -3.36 35.64
CA GLU A 149 2.55 -4.55 36.20
C GLU A 149 3.85 -4.19 36.97
N TYR A 150 4.31 -2.98 36.86
CA TYR A 150 5.49 -2.49 37.55
C TYR A 150 5.09 -1.47 38.62
#